data_d2a5a43a8f2953351b38d2db6e1faca4
#
_entry.id   d2a5a43a8f2953351b38d2db6e1faca4
#
_cell.length_a   1.000
_cell.length_b   1.000
_cell.length_c   1.000
_cell.angle_alpha   90.00
_cell.angle_beta   90.00
_cell.angle_gamma   90.00
#
_symmetry.space_group_name_H-M   'P 1'
#
loop_
_entity.id
_entity.type
_entity.pdbx_description
1 polymer ?
#
loop_
_entity_poly.entity_id
_entity_poly.type
_entity_poly.pdbx_seq_one_letter_code
_entity_poly.pdbx_strand_id
1 'polypeptide(L)'
;MNFTELSSSVRPEIIRATQAMGYTEMTEIQQKAIPLMLAGHDMIAKAPTGTGKTVAFGIPILSKVDPASLKPQAVILSPTRELAQQIAQDLQNLAQFLPDIKIVCVYGGAGLDKQQRQLKAGCQIVVATPGRLMDHYRHHAIDVSHVETIVLDEADEMLNMGFYKDVKQIIDTMKNRKSLSMFSATISREVMDIGWMYQKDAEEITVQPKEESQPKITQYMLETSGRNKLSDLAQIIIGECYKRVMVFCDTKFNTATLANQLARLGFSVDCLHGDLSQKERNQIMQNFRDGRLAILVATDVAARGIDVSDVDAVINYDVPGDNEHYTHRIGRTGRAKKEGVSYLFYVPEEKKRVQELLRLTRNTDLCTPVHFDFNHEHIVVEKKQDSADRFQIKCYF
;
A
#
# COMPACT_ATOMS: atom_id res chain seq x y z
N MET A 1 12.45 23.17 -2.41
CA MET A 1 12.94 22.99 -3.79
C MET A 1 11.76 22.70 -4.70
N ASN A 2 11.62 23.46 -5.78
CA ASN A 2 10.51 23.30 -6.73
C ASN A 2 10.88 22.36 -7.87
N PHE A 3 9.89 21.69 -8.48
CA PHE A 3 10.15 20.81 -9.64
C PHE A 3 10.74 21.56 -10.83
N THR A 4 10.48 22.87 -10.98
CA THR A 4 11.05 23.70 -12.04
C THR A 4 12.57 23.84 -11.96
N GLU A 5 13.16 23.64 -10.79
CA GLU A 5 14.62 23.68 -10.60
C GLU A 5 15.32 22.46 -11.23
N LEU A 6 14.56 21.40 -11.56
CA LEU A 6 15.05 20.23 -12.28
C LEU A 6 15.11 20.41 -13.80
N SER A 7 14.71 21.56 -14.33
CA SER A 7 14.53 21.79 -15.79
C SER A 7 15.80 21.61 -16.63
N SER A 8 16.99 21.64 -16.03
CA SER A 8 18.24 21.36 -16.73
C SER A 8 18.56 19.87 -16.91
N SER A 9 17.90 18.98 -16.13
CA SER A 9 18.22 17.55 -16.03
C SER A 9 17.02 16.64 -16.31
N VAL A 10 15.82 17.20 -16.39
CA VAL A 10 14.55 16.51 -16.57
C VAL A 10 13.84 17.05 -17.79
N ARG A 11 13.18 16.17 -18.56
CA ARG A 11 12.42 16.58 -19.76
C ARG A 11 11.34 17.59 -19.40
N PRO A 12 11.16 18.67 -20.19
CA PRO A 12 10.15 19.71 -19.91
C PRO A 12 8.72 19.17 -19.80
N GLU A 13 8.40 18.09 -20.55
CA GLU A 13 7.11 17.43 -20.54
C GLU A 13 6.78 16.84 -19.15
N ILE A 14 7.79 16.33 -18.43
CA ILE A 14 7.63 15.78 -17.08
C ILE A 14 7.39 16.92 -16.09
N ILE A 15 8.11 18.02 -16.20
CA ILE A 15 7.87 19.21 -15.35
C ILE A 15 6.46 19.74 -15.58
N ARG A 16 6.01 19.80 -16.83
CA ARG A 16 4.63 20.16 -17.16
C ARG A 16 3.61 19.19 -16.55
N ALA A 17 3.92 17.89 -16.53
CA ALA A 17 3.05 16.88 -15.92
C ALA A 17 2.95 17.06 -14.41
N THR A 18 4.05 17.33 -13.69
CA THR A 18 4.00 17.60 -12.25
C THR A 18 3.14 18.81 -11.93
N GLN A 19 3.23 19.87 -12.73
CA GLN A 19 2.40 21.07 -12.57
C GLN A 19 0.90 20.76 -12.83
N ALA A 20 0.59 19.98 -13.87
CA ALA A 20 -0.77 19.56 -14.18
C ALA A 20 -1.39 18.66 -13.08
N MET A 21 -0.55 17.91 -12.37
CA MET A 21 -0.95 17.11 -11.20
C MET A 21 -1.04 17.93 -9.91
N GLY A 22 -0.77 19.25 -9.95
CA GLY A 22 -0.83 20.14 -8.79
C GLY A 22 0.38 20.03 -7.86
N TYR A 23 1.48 19.41 -8.29
CA TYR A 23 2.70 19.31 -7.51
C TYR A 23 3.53 20.58 -7.71
N THR A 24 3.71 21.35 -6.65
CA THR A 24 4.48 22.61 -6.67
C THR A 24 5.86 22.43 -6.06
N GLU A 25 5.93 21.75 -4.94
CA GLU A 25 7.16 21.54 -4.17
C GLU A 25 7.52 20.07 -4.07
N MET A 26 8.81 19.77 -4.15
CA MET A 26 9.33 18.44 -3.94
C MET A 26 9.31 18.05 -2.46
N THR A 27 8.88 16.84 -2.17
CA THR A 27 9.03 16.24 -0.85
C THR A 27 10.50 15.93 -0.55
N GLU A 28 10.86 15.69 0.71
CA GLU A 28 12.23 15.39 1.10
C GLU A 28 12.83 14.19 0.36
N ILE A 29 12.04 13.10 0.20
CA ILE A 29 12.51 11.94 -0.55
C ILE A 29 12.77 12.27 -2.02
N GLN A 30 11.94 13.11 -2.63
CA GLN A 30 12.13 13.54 -4.02
C GLN A 30 13.38 14.41 -4.18
N GLN A 31 13.60 15.35 -3.27
CA GLN A 31 14.79 16.21 -3.28
C GLN A 31 16.09 15.42 -3.18
N LYS A 32 16.10 14.35 -2.38
CA LYS A 32 17.28 13.52 -2.17
C LYS A 32 17.47 12.46 -3.27
N ALA A 33 16.38 11.76 -3.65
CA ALA A 33 16.46 10.61 -4.53
C ALA A 33 16.57 10.98 -6.03
N ILE A 34 15.85 12.03 -6.49
CA ILE A 34 15.84 12.38 -7.91
C ILE A 34 17.26 12.67 -8.45
N PRO A 35 18.09 13.51 -7.81
CA PRO A 35 19.44 13.77 -8.31
C PRO A 35 20.32 12.53 -8.36
N LEU A 36 20.29 11.67 -7.35
CA LEU A 36 21.07 10.44 -7.29
C LEU A 36 20.66 9.45 -8.39
N MET A 37 19.37 9.25 -8.57
CA MET A 37 18.88 8.39 -9.64
C MET A 37 19.17 8.96 -11.03
N LEU A 38 19.10 10.28 -11.23
CA LEU A 38 19.52 10.92 -12.50
C LEU A 38 21.02 10.72 -12.76
N ALA A 39 21.85 10.76 -11.73
CA ALA A 39 23.28 10.47 -11.84
C ALA A 39 23.58 8.96 -12.06
N GLY A 40 22.60 8.07 -11.82
CA GLY A 40 22.76 6.63 -12.02
C GLY A 40 23.34 5.90 -10.82
N HIS A 41 23.29 6.49 -9.64
CA HIS A 41 23.74 5.83 -8.40
C HIS A 41 22.79 4.73 -7.96
N ASP A 42 23.35 3.71 -7.36
CA ASP A 42 22.59 2.76 -6.55
C ASP A 42 22.17 3.44 -5.25
N MET A 43 21.00 3.11 -4.73
CA MET A 43 20.52 3.74 -3.50
C MET A 43 19.59 2.85 -2.67
N ILE A 44 19.60 3.06 -1.36
CA ILE A 44 18.62 2.52 -0.42
C ILE A 44 17.92 3.70 0.26
N ALA A 45 16.63 3.85 0.01
CA ALA A 45 15.83 4.92 0.58
C ALA A 45 14.87 4.40 1.64
N LYS A 46 15.14 4.73 2.90
CA LYS A 46 14.22 4.52 4.00
C LYS A 46 13.22 5.68 4.04
N ALA A 47 12.00 5.41 3.61
CA ALA A 47 10.95 6.41 3.56
C ALA A 47 9.56 5.78 3.79
N PRO A 48 8.73 6.35 4.68
CA PRO A 48 7.37 5.90 4.91
C PRO A 48 6.49 5.93 3.65
N THR A 49 5.39 5.18 3.69
CA THR A 49 4.37 5.24 2.63
C THR A 49 3.74 6.65 2.58
N GLY A 50 3.40 7.13 1.40
CA GLY A 50 2.78 8.45 1.22
C GLY A 50 3.76 9.63 1.17
N THR A 51 5.07 9.41 1.20
CA THR A 51 6.09 10.46 1.09
C THR A 51 6.38 10.91 -0.35
N GLY A 52 5.74 10.31 -1.35
CA GLY A 52 5.94 10.64 -2.77
C GLY A 52 7.06 9.86 -3.45
N LYS A 53 7.31 8.61 -3.01
CA LYS A 53 8.32 7.71 -3.57
C LYS A 53 8.13 7.47 -5.07
N THR A 54 6.89 7.25 -5.51
CA THR A 54 6.59 6.98 -6.94
C THR A 54 7.08 8.10 -7.85
N VAL A 55 6.87 9.35 -7.46
CA VAL A 55 7.38 10.51 -8.20
C VAL A 55 8.91 10.59 -8.12
N ALA A 56 9.49 10.23 -6.96
CA ALA A 56 10.94 10.26 -6.75
C ALA A 56 11.70 9.32 -7.70
N PHE A 57 11.18 8.12 -8.00
CA PHE A 57 11.80 7.25 -9.00
C PHE A 57 11.20 7.41 -10.41
N GLY A 58 9.94 7.83 -10.53
CA GLY A 58 9.27 8.00 -11.81
C GLY A 58 9.89 9.07 -12.69
N ILE A 59 10.20 10.25 -12.12
CA ILE A 59 10.84 11.35 -12.86
C ILE A 59 12.18 10.93 -13.48
N PRO A 60 13.15 10.37 -12.73
CA PRO A 60 14.42 9.91 -13.30
C PRO A 60 14.27 8.84 -14.37
N ILE A 61 13.40 7.86 -14.15
CA ILE A 61 13.14 6.78 -15.12
C ILE A 61 12.61 7.36 -16.43
N LEU A 62 11.54 8.16 -16.37
CA LEU A 62 10.93 8.78 -17.55
C LEU A 62 11.87 9.72 -18.28
N SER A 63 12.82 10.33 -17.57
CA SER A 63 13.83 11.22 -18.17
C SER A 63 14.89 10.46 -18.96
N LYS A 64 15.21 9.22 -18.53
CA LYS A 64 16.31 8.43 -19.11
C LYS A 64 15.89 7.49 -20.23
N VAL A 65 14.67 6.99 -20.21
CA VAL A 65 14.24 6.02 -21.23
C VAL A 65 14.23 6.63 -22.63
N ASP A 66 14.72 5.87 -23.60
CA ASP A 66 14.66 6.20 -25.02
C ASP A 66 13.30 5.77 -25.59
N PRO A 67 12.43 6.70 -26.00
CA PRO A 67 11.12 6.36 -26.56
C PRO A 67 11.19 5.62 -27.88
N ALA A 68 12.30 5.70 -28.63
CA ALA A 68 12.47 5.01 -29.90
C ALA A 68 12.68 3.49 -29.72
N SER A 69 13.18 3.07 -28.55
CA SER A 69 13.36 1.65 -28.24
C SER A 69 12.07 1.05 -27.69
N LEU A 70 11.59 -0.02 -28.30
CA LEU A 70 10.42 -0.77 -27.82
C LEU A 70 10.76 -1.89 -26.82
N LYS A 71 11.98 -1.88 -26.28
CA LYS A 71 12.43 -2.85 -25.28
C LYS A 71 12.41 -2.26 -23.87
N PRO A 72 12.09 -3.04 -22.84
CA PRO A 72 12.13 -2.60 -21.47
C PRO A 72 13.52 -2.07 -21.07
N GLN A 73 13.56 -0.85 -20.58
CA GLN A 73 14.77 -0.16 -20.11
C GLN A 73 14.73 0.05 -18.58
N ALA A 74 13.52 0.05 -18.01
CA ALA A 74 13.34 0.11 -16.57
C ALA A 74 12.32 -0.92 -16.11
N VAL A 75 12.61 -1.53 -14.95
CA VAL A 75 11.70 -2.46 -14.26
C VAL A 75 11.48 -1.96 -12.83
N ILE A 76 10.23 -1.85 -12.46
CA ILE A 76 9.82 -1.54 -11.10
C ILE A 76 9.13 -2.79 -10.51
N LEU A 77 9.65 -3.31 -9.41
CA LEU A 77 9.04 -4.41 -8.66
C LEU A 77 8.24 -3.87 -7.49
N SER A 78 7.10 -4.49 -7.24
CA SER A 78 6.17 -4.15 -6.17
C SER A 78 5.60 -5.42 -5.56
N PRO A 79 5.37 -5.49 -4.22
CA PRO A 79 4.91 -6.70 -3.54
C PRO A 79 3.50 -7.13 -3.96
N THR A 80 2.64 -6.18 -4.28
CA THR A 80 1.23 -6.45 -4.54
C THR A 80 0.77 -5.96 -5.91
N ARG A 81 -0.31 -6.55 -6.38
CA ARG A 81 -0.95 -6.20 -7.67
C ARG A 81 -1.49 -4.79 -7.66
N GLU A 82 -2.11 -4.44 -6.54
CA GLU A 82 -2.75 -3.15 -6.32
C GLU A 82 -1.72 -2.02 -6.37
N LEU A 83 -0.59 -2.21 -5.66
CA LEU A 83 0.51 -1.23 -5.68
C LEU A 83 1.17 -1.16 -7.07
N ALA A 84 1.36 -2.29 -7.75
CA ALA A 84 1.88 -2.28 -9.12
C ALA A 84 0.97 -1.49 -10.07
N GLN A 85 -0.34 -1.66 -9.96
CA GLN A 85 -1.32 -0.92 -10.77
C GLN A 85 -1.29 0.58 -10.44
N GLN A 86 -1.19 0.94 -9.16
CA GLN A 86 -1.09 2.33 -8.71
C GLN A 86 0.19 2.98 -9.24
N ILE A 87 1.34 2.33 -9.08
CA ILE A 87 2.62 2.82 -9.62
C ILE A 87 2.52 3.03 -11.13
N ALA A 88 1.96 2.07 -11.87
CA ALA A 88 1.79 2.19 -13.31
C ALA A 88 0.90 3.38 -13.69
N GLN A 89 -0.18 3.61 -12.97
CA GLN A 89 -1.08 4.76 -13.18
C GLN A 89 -0.38 6.08 -12.88
N ASP A 90 0.37 6.16 -11.78
CA ASP A 90 1.12 7.37 -11.41
C ASP A 90 2.19 7.70 -12.45
N LEU A 91 2.90 6.68 -12.96
CA LEU A 91 3.86 6.84 -14.04
C LEU A 91 3.19 7.28 -15.35
N GLN A 92 2.01 6.75 -15.68
CA GLN A 92 1.22 7.20 -16.85
C GLN A 92 0.80 8.66 -16.70
N ASN A 93 0.40 9.09 -15.50
CA ASN A 93 0.06 10.47 -15.21
C ASN A 93 1.29 11.39 -15.37
N LEU A 94 2.47 10.97 -14.90
CA LEU A 94 3.72 11.69 -15.10
C LEU A 94 4.16 11.72 -16.58
N ALA A 95 3.82 10.67 -17.35
CA ALA A 95 4.14 10.56 -18.77
C ALA A 95 3.05 11.15 -19.70
N GLN A 96 2.01 11.82 -19.19
CA GLN A 96 0.86 12.28 -19.98
C GLN A 96 1.21 13.17 -21.19
N PHE A 97 2.35 13.82 -21.17
CA PHE A 97 2.88 14.61 -22.30
C PHE A 97 4.03 13.91 -23.05
N LEU A 98 4.24 12.62 -22.82
CA LEU A 98 5.24 11.77 -23.46
C LEU A 98 4.55 10.58 -24.16
N PRO A 99 3.82 10.81 -25.29
CA PRO A 99 2.94 9.82 -25.90
C PRO A 99 3.67 8.57 -26.40
N ASP A 100 4.96 8.66 -26.67
CA ASP A 100 5.78 7.56 -27.20
C ASP A 100 6.30 6.62 -26.12
N ILE A 101 6.17 6.99 -24.83
CA ILE A 101 6.58 6.14 -23.72
C ILE A 101 5.43 5.22 -23.30
N LYS A 102 5.66 3.90 -23.44
CA LYS A 102 4.72 2.85 -23.05
C LYS A 102 5.12 2.21 -21.74
N ILE A 103 4.17 2.16 -20.82
CA ILE A 103 4.29 1.56 -19.49
C ILE A 103 3.36 0.36 -19.43
N VAL A 104 3.92 -0.83 -19.18
CA VAL A 104 3.16 -2.07 -19.08
C VAL A 104 3.18 -2.55 -17.62
N CYS A 105 2.01 -2.90 -17.10
CA CYS A 105 1.85 -3.44 -15.75
C CYS A 105 1.53 -4.94 -15.84
N VAL A 106 2.34 -5.78 -15.16
CA VAL A 106 2.17 -7.23 -15.15
C VAL A 106 2.09 -7.77 -13.71
N TYR A 107 1.02 -8.49 -13.41
CA TYR A 107 0.75 -9.01 -12.07
C TYR A 107 -0.06 -10.30 -12.12
N GLY A 108 0.03 -11.10 -11.06
CA GLY A 108 -0.68 -12.37 -10.95
C GLY A 108 -2.20 -12.19 -10.87
N GLY A 109 -2.98 -13.19 -11.32
CA GLY A 109 -4.46 -13.19 -11.25
C GLY A 109 -5.17 -12.46 -12.40
N ALA A 110 -4.44 -11.78 -13.28
CA ALA A 110 -4.96 -11.29 -14.55
C ALA A 110 -4.60 -12.25 -15.69
N GLY A 111 -5.35 -12.17 -16.78
CA GLY A 111 -5.13 -13.04 -17.96
C GLY A 111 -3.73 -12.92 -18.53
N LEU A 112 -3.01 -14.03 -18.58
CA LEU A 112 -1.63 -14.11 -19.04
C LEU A 112 -1.48 -13.61 -20.48
N ASP A 113 -2.39 -14.04 -21.38
CA ASP A 113 -2.34 -13.72 -22.81
C ASP A 113 -2.46 -12.22 -23.10
N LYS A 114 -3.27 -11.50 -22.31
CA LYS A 114 -3.42 -10.05 -22.45
C LYS A 114 -2.11 -9.35 -22.14
N GLN A 115 -1.47 -9.72 -21.03
CA GLN A 115 -0.20 -9.15 -20.61
C GLN A 115 0.93 -9.50 -21.59
N GLN A 116 0.97 -10.74 -22.08
CA GLN A 116 1.93 -11.15 -23.12
C GLN A 116 1.79 -10.34 -24.40
N ARG A 117 0.55 -10.09 -24.86
CA ARG A 117 0.31 -9.24 -26.03
C ARG A 117 0.81 -7.82 -25.81
N GLN A 118 0.60 -7.24 -24.63
CA GLN A 118 1.09 -5.91 -24.30
C GLN A 118 2.63 -5.84 -24.29
N LEU A 119 3.29 -6.83 -23.67
CA LEU A 119 4.76 -6.93 -23.66
C LEU A 119 5.35 -7.11 -25.06
N LYS A 120 4.75 -7.97 -25.89
CA LYS A 120 5.18 -8.20 -27.29
C LYS A 120 4.96 -6.97 -28.18
N ALA A 121 3.99 -6.12 -27.88
CA ALA A 121 3.80 -4.84 -28.59
C ALA A 121 4.90 -3.81 -28.27
N GLY A 122 5.77 -4.12 -27.29
CA GLY A 122 6.89 -3.30 -26.87
C GLY A 122 6.52 -2.24 -25.83
N CYS A 123 7.45 -2.00 -24.92
CA CYS A 123 7.34 -0.97 -23.88
C CYS A 123 8.72 -0.58 -23.37
N GLN A 124 8.84 0.62 -22.82
CA GLN A 124 10.08 1.10 -22.21
C GLN A 124 10.15 0.80 -20.72
N ILE A 125 9.00 0.76 -20.06
CA ILE A 125 8.90 0.60 -18.60
C ILE A 125 7.95 -0.55 -18.27
N VAL A 126 8.39 -1.44 -17.37
CA VAL A 126 7.57 -2.53 -16.83
C VAL A 126 7.42 -2.36 -15.33
N VAL A 127 6.18 -2.33 -14.86
CA VAL A 127 5.84 -2.41 -13.44
C VAL A 127 5.31 -3.81 -13.16
N ALA A 128 5.84 -4.50 -12.17
CA ALA A 128 5.55 -5.92 -12.01
C ALA A 128 5.49 -6.40 -10.56
N THR A 129 4.68 -7.44 -10.31
CA THR A 129 4.90 -8.30 -9.15
C THR A 129 5.95 -9.37 -9.50
N PRO A 130 6.85 -9.76 -8.55
CA PRO A 130 8.00 -10.61 -8.85
C PRO A 130 7.65 -11.92 -9.56
N GLY A 131 6.74 -12.71 -9.01
CA GLY A 131 6.36 -14.00 -9.59
C GLY A 131 5.84 -13.89 -11.02
N ARG A 132 5.00 -12.87 -11.33
CA ARG A 132 4.45 -12.70 -12.68
C ARG A 132 5.51 -12.24 -13.70
N LEU A 133 6.46 -11.43 -13.28
CA LEU A 133 7.57 -11.04 -14.14
C LEU A 133 8.41 -12.29 -14.52
N MET A 134 8.70 -13.13 -13.53
CA MET A 134 9.41 -14.39 -13.77
C MET A 134 8.65 -15.35 -14.68
N ASP A 135 7.32 -15.42 -14.54
CA ASP A 135 6.48 -16.22 -15.46
C ASP A 135 6.64 -15.73 -16.91
N HIS A 136 6.53 -14.43 -17.15
CA HIS A 136 6.72 -13.85 -18.48
C HIS A 136 8.13 -14.04 -19.00
N TYR A 137 9.15 -13.95 -18.15
CA TYR A 137 10.54 -14.20 -18.53
C TYR A 137 10.76 -15.66 -18.94
N ARG A 138 10.29 -16.63 -18.13
CA ARG A 138 10.40 -18.06 -18.41
C ARG A 138 9.69 -18.47 -19.70
N HIS A 139 8.59 -17.80 -20.04
CA HIS A 139 7.83 -18.03 -21.27
C HIS A 139 8.33 -17.18 -22.46
N HIS A 140 9.49 -16.53 -22.34
CA HIS A 140 10.07 -15.67 -23.38
C HIS A 140 9.12 -14.59 -23.92
N ALA A 141 8.21 -14.11 -23.06
CA ALA A 141 7.27 -13.05 -23.39
C ALA A 141 7.85 -11.64 -23.20
N ILE A 142 8.97 -11.53 -22.49
CA ILE A 142 9.71 -10.29 -22.24
C ILE A 142 11.21 -10.49 -22.46
N ASP A 143 11.84 -9.50 -23.09
CA ASP A 143 13.30 -9.42 -23.23
C ASP A 143 13.81 -8.34 -22.25
N VAL A 144 14.49 -8.77 -21.20
CA VAL A 144 15.03 -7.88 -20.14
C VAL A 144 16.49 -7.48 -20.39
N SER A 145 17.07 -7.82 -21.53
CA SER A 145 18.48 -7.55 -21.86
C SER A 145 18.82 -6.06 -21.98
N HIS A 146 17.82 -5.20 -22.13
CA HIS A 146 17.99 -3.75 -22.24
C HIS A 146 17.63 -3.00 -20.95
N VAL A 147 17.32 -3.72 -19.88
CA VAL A 147 16.99 -3.10 -18.58
C VAL A 147 18.27 -2.52 -17.96
N GLU A 148 18.26 -1.21 -17.81
CA GLU A 148 19.35 -0.43 -17.19
C GLU A 148 19.04 -0.01 -15.77
N THR A 149 17.75 0.18 -15.43
CA THR A 149 17.32 0.63 -14.11
C THR A 149 16.34 -0.37 -13.49
N ILE A 150 16.62 -0.78 -12.26
CA ILE A 150 15.71 -1.60 -11.43
C ILE A 150 15.31 -0.79 -10.21
N VAL A 151 14.02 -0.78 -9.90
CA VAL A 151 13.48 -0.23 -8.65
C VAL A 151 12.74 -1.32 -7.90
N LEU A 152 13.02 -1.45 -6.59
CA LEU A 152 12.24 -2.25 -5.67
C LEU A 152 11.44 -1.28 -4.78
N ASP A 153 10.13 -1.20 -4.94
CA ASP A 153 9.27 -0.40 -4.07
C ASP A 153 8.61 -1.29 -3.02
N GLU A 154 8.53 -0.79 -1.79
CA GLU A 154 8.19 -1.58 -0.60
C GLU A 154 9.05 -2.86 -0.51
N ALA A 155 10.38 -2.69 -0.59
CA ALA A 155 11.32 -3.80 -0.66
C ALA A 155 11.23 -4.72 0.56
N ASP A 156 11.15 -4.17 1.78
CA ASP A 156 10.94 -4.90 3.02
C ASP A 156 9.70 -5.80 2.95
N GLU A 157 8.62 -5.24 2.49
CA GLU A 157 7.35 -5.93 2.37
C GLU A 157 7.41 -7.08 1.35
N MET A 158 8.03 -6.83 0.21
CA MET A 158 8.22 -7.82 -0.85
C MET A 158 9.05 -9.02 -0.35
N LEU A 159 10.10 -8.76 0.43
CA LEU A 159 10.97 -9.79 0.97
C LEU A 159 10.26 -10.56 2.10
N ASN A 160 9.52 -9.88 2.99
CA ASN A 160 8.71 -10.49 4.04
C ASN A 160 7.60 -11.40 3.48
N MET A 161 7.07 -11.11 2.30
CA MET A 161 6.11 -11.98 1.59
C MET A 161 6.75 -13.23 0.97
N GLY A 162 8.06 -13.42 1.13
CA GLY A 162 8.79 -14.59 0.64
C GLY A 162 9.32 -14.45 -0.80
N PHE A 163 9.24 -13.28 -1.42
CA PHE A 163 9.75 -13.05 -2.78
C PHE A 163 11.28 -12.89 -2.86
N TYR A 164 12.01 -13.13 -1.76
CA TYR A 164 13.46 -13.00 -1.73
C TYR A 164 14.17 -13.73 -2.88
N LYS A 165 13.80 -15.00 -3.12
CA LYS A 165 14.39 -15.81 -4.20
C LYS A 165 14.02 -15.28 -5.58
N ASP A 166 12.77 -14.87 -5.77
CA ASP A 166 12.31 -14.33 -7.06
C ASP A 166 13.00 -13.00 -7.37
N VAL A 167 13.11 -12.10 -6.39
CA VAL A 167 13.80 -10.81 -6.54
C VAL A 167 15.26 -11.02 -6.95
N LYS A 168 16.00 -11.90 -6.27
CA LYS A 168 17.37 -12.26 -6.64
C LYS A 168 17.45 -12.76 -8.08
N GLN A 169 16.62 -13.73 -8.41
CA GLN A 169 16.60 -14.31 -9.76
C GLN A 169 16.28 -13.26 -10.83
N ILE A 170 15.35 -12.32 -10.55
CA ILE A 170 15.04 -11.21 -11.45
C ILE A 170 16.27 -10.32 -11.68
N ILE A 171 16.92 -9.90 -10.59
CA ILE A 171 18.11 -9.04 -10.68
C ILE A 171 19.23 -9.75 -11.48
N ASP A 172 19.43 -11.05 -11.26
CA ASP A 172 20.43 -11.86 -11.96
C ASP A 172 20.18 -11.97 -13.48
N THR A 173 18.91 -11.87 -13.92
CA THR A 173 18.58 -11.89 -15.36
C THR A 173 18.88 -10.58 -16.08
N MET A 174 18.96 -9.46 -15.35
CA MET A 174 19.16 -8.11 -15.89
C MET A 174 20.64 -7.71 -15.83
N LYS A 175 21.45 -8.38 -16.64
CA LYS A 175 22.92 -8.26 -16.62
C LYS A 175 23.45 -6.88 -17.04
N ASN A 176 22.67 -6.14 -17.81
CA ASN A 176 23.07 -4.83 -18.32
C ASN A 176 22.55 -3.67 -17.42
N ARG A 177 22.01 -3.98 -16.23
CA ARG A 177 21.59 -2.95 -15.31
C ARG A 177 22.74 -2.05 -14.91
N LYS A 178 22.47 -0.76 -14.85
CA LYS A 178 23.38 0.29 -14.42
C LYS A 178 23.09 0.78 -13.00
N SER A 179 21.82 0.66 -12.56
CA SER A 179 21.41 1.06 -11.21
C SER A 179 20.32 0.19 -10.64
N LEU A 180 20.38 0.02 -9.32
CA LEU A 180 19.37 -0.62 -8.48
C LEU A 180 19.01 0.33 -7.34
N SER A 181 17.75 0.76 -7.30
CA SER A 181 17.21 1.62 -6.23
C SER A 181 16.19 0.86 -5.41
N MET A 182 16.37 0.85 -4.09
CA MET A 182 15.44 0.22 -3.15
C MET A 182 14.74 1.27 -2.31
N PHE A 183 13.41 1.26 -2.32
CA PHE A 183 12.56 2.08 -1.46
C PHE A 183 11.86 1.18 -0.46
N SER A 184 11.98 1.51 0.82
CA SER A 184 11.52 0.67 1.91
C SER A 184 11.06 1.52 3.10
N ALA A 185 10.08 1.06 3.85
CA ALA A 185 9.73 1.70 5.13
C ALA A 185 10.73 1.31 6.23
N THR A 186 11.22 0.09 6.17
CA THR A 186 12.20 -0.46 7.12
C THR A 186 13.43 -1.01 6.38
N ILE A 187 14.57 -1.03 7.05
CA ILE A 187 15.79 -1.65 6.52
C ILE A 187 15.99 -2.98 7.25
N SER A 188 15.32 -4.01 6.74
CA SER A 188 15.46 -5.37 7.24
C SER A 188 16.80 -5.98 6.82
N ARG A 189 17.15 -7.12 7.45
CA ARG A 189 18.37 -7.85 7.08
C ARG A 189 18.34 -8.28 5.61
N GLU A 190 17.20 -8.75 5.15
CA GLU A 190 17.01 -9.19 3.76
C GLU A 190 17.19 -8.04 2.76
N VAL A 191 16.73 -6.82 3.09
CA VAL A 191 16.96 -5.62 2.27
C VAL A 191 18.45 -5.32 2.20
N MET A 192 19.16 -5.38 3.34
CA MET A 192 20.62 -5.17 3.35
C MET A 192 21.37 -6.25 2.58
N ASP A 193 20.95 -7.53 2.68
CA ASP A 193 21.54 -8.62 1.95
C ASP A 193 21.43 -8.42 0.43
N ILE A 194 20.29 -7.95 -0.07
CA ILE A 194 20.12 -7.58 -1.49
C ILE A 194 21.06 -6.41 -1.85
N GLY A 195 21.13 -5.39 -1.00
CA GLY A 195 22.04 -4.25 -1.20
C GLY A 195 23.50 -4.69 -1.34
N TRP A 196 24.01 -5.46 -0.39
CA TRP A 196 25.40 -5.92 -0.40
C TRP A 196 25.73 -6.83 -1.59
N MET A 197 24.76 -7.63 -2.07
CA MET A 197 25.00 -8.52 -3.20
C MET A 197 24.94 -7.82 -4.56
N TYR A 198 24.12 -6.78 -4.70
CA TYR A 198 23.73 -6.27 -6.01
C TYR A 198 23.96 -4.79 -6.25
N GLN A 199 24.22 -4.00 -5.20
CA GLN A 199 24.49 -2.59 -5.31
C GLN A 199 25.98 -2.30 -5.19
N LYS A 200 26.40 -1.22 -5.84
CA LYS A 200 27.77 -0.72 -5.78
C LYS A 200 27.75 0.70 -5.23
N ASP A 201 28.50 0.92 -4.14
CA ASP A 201 28.63 2.22 -3.49
C ASP A 201 27.26 2.92 -3.32
N ALA A 202 26.30 2.17 -2.76
CA ALA A 202 24.93 2.65 -2.65
C ALA A 202 24.80 3.82 -1.68
N GLU A 203 24.09 4.85 -2.11
CA GLU A 203 23.75 6.00 -1.27
C GLU A 203 22.56 5.65 -0.36
N GLU A 204 22.71 5.90 0.94
CA GLU A 204 21.65 5.67 1.91
C GLU A 204 20.88 6.96 2.19
N ILE A 205 19.59 6.94 1.92
CA ILE A 205 18.69 8.05 2.21
C ILE A 205 17.76 7.64 3.34
N THR A 206 17.72 8.43 4.40
CA THR A 206 16.68 8.31 5.43
C THR A 206 15.81 9.56 5.42
N VAL A 207 14.51 9.37 5.27
CA VAL A 207 13.49 10.39 5.42
C VAL A 207 12.67 10.07 6.64
N GLN A 208 12.68 10.96 7.62
CA GLN A 208 11.81 10.86 8.77
C GLN A 208 10.51 11.62 8.48
N PRO A 209 9.36 11.11 8.92
CA PRO A 209 8.13 11.90 8.86
C PRO A 209 8.35 13.19 9.65
N LYS A 210 8.09 14.34 9.03
CA LYS A 210 8.05 15.60 9.79
C LYS A 210 6.96 15.45 10.86
N GLU A 211 7.20 15.90 12.07
CA GLU A 211 6.21 15.84 13.17
C GLU A 211 4.86 16.45 12.75
N GLU A 212 4.89 17.55 12.00
CA GLU A 212 3.71 18.20 11.43
C GLU A 212 2.98 17.39 10.34
N SER A 213 3.64 16.40 9.73
CA SER A 213 3.07 15.52 8.70
C SER A 213 2.75 14.12 9.22
N GLN A 214 3.04 13.84 10.49
CA GLN A 214 2.61 12.59 11.11
C GLN A 214 1.09 12.57 11.20
N PRO A 215 0.43 11.46 10.79
CA PRO A 215 -1.00 11.33 10.96
C PRO A 215 -1.35 11.52 12.45
N LYS A 216 -2.23 12.45 12.76
CA LYS A 216 -2.80 12.58 14.11
C LYS A 216 -3.79 11.43 14.30
N ILE A 217 -3.31 10.32 14.82
CA ILE A 217 -4.12 9.13 15.07
C ILE A 217 -4.29 9.00 16.59
N THR A 218 -5.52 9.17 17.05
CA THR A 218 -5.88 8.83 18.41
C THR A 218 -5.97 7.31 18.51
N GLN A 219 -5.20 6.72 19.43
CA GLN A 219 -5.09 5.27 19.55
C GLN A 219 -5.68 4.82 20.87
N TYR A 220 -6.53 3.80 20.79
CA TYR A 220 -7.18 3.21 21.96
C TYR A 220 -6.93 1.70 22.01
N MET A 221 -6.73 1.15 23.19
CA MET A 221 -6.73 -0.29 23.43
C MET A 221 -7.91 -0.69 24.29
N LEU A 222 -8.63 -1.71 23.86
CA LEU A 222 -9.83 -2.22 24.50
C LEU A 222 -9.65 -3.67 24.92
N GLU A 223 -9.70 -3.93 26.23
CA GLU A 223 -9.79 -5.29 26.75
C GLU A 223 -11.22 -5.81 26.55
N THR A 224 -11.36 -6.92 25.86
CA THR A 224 -12.66 -7.52 25.54
C THR A 224 -12.62 -9.02 25.81
N SER A 225 -13.77 -9.68 25.80
CA SER A 225 -13.85 -11.14 25.82
C SER A 225 -14.14 -11.67 24.41
N GLY A 226 -13.69 -12.90 24.12
CA GLY A 226 -13.98 -13.52 22.82
C GLY A 226 -15.48 -13.60 22.47
N ARG A 227 -16.36 -13.61 23.49
CA ARG A 227 -17.83 -13.62 23.29
C ARG A 227 -18.39 -12.24 22.95
N ASN A 228 -17.79 -11.18 23.49
CA ASN A 228 -18.29 -9.82 23.37
C ASN A 228 -17.63 -9.05 22.20
N LYS A 229 -16.52 -9.53 21.68
CA LYS A 229 -15.69 -8.85 20.66
C LYS A 229 -16.50 -8.31 19.47
N LEU A 230 -17.46 -9.08 18.96
CA LEU A 230 -18.36 -8.67 17.87
C LEU A 230 -19.34 -7.57 18.33
N SER A 231 -19.93 -7.73 19.50
CA SER A 231 -20.84 -6.74 20.07
C SER A 231 -20.15 -5.42 20.34
N ASP A 232 -18.95 -5.47 20.94
CA ASP A 232 -18.13 -4.30 21.25
C ASP A 232 -17.76 -3.55 19.96
N LEU A 233 -17.37 -4.29 18.91
CA LEU A 233 -17.09 -3.71 17.59
C LEU A 233 -18.32 -2.98 17.03
N ALA A 234 -19.48 -3.64 17.03
CA ALA A 234 -20.71 -3.08 16.49
C ALA A 234 -21.14 -1.82 17.27
N GLN A 235 -21.04 -1.85 18.60
CA GLN A 235 -21.40 -0.72 19.45
C GLN A 235 -20.46 0.49 19.26
N ILE A 236 -19.15 0.27 19.07
CA ILE A 236 -18.20 1.36 18.75
C ILE A 236 -18.57 1.99 17.40
N ILE A 237 -18.80 1.18 16.37
CA ILE A 237 -19.11 1.71 15.03
C ILE A 237 -20.39 2.54 15.06
N ILE A 238 -21.42 2.08 15.78
CA ILE A 238 -22.71 2.78 15.89
C ILE A 238 -22.57 4.01 16.79
N GLY A 239 -21.98 3.86 17.97
CA GLY A 239 -21.88 4.93 18.97
C GLY A 239 -21.07 6.12 18.48
N GLU A 240 -19.98 5.87 17.79
CA GLU A 240 -19.11 6.92 17.20
C GLU A 240 -19.61 7.39 15.82
N CYS A 241 -20.68 6.81 15.29
CA CYS A 241 -21.27 7.15 13.99
C CYS A 241 -20.28 7.07 12.82
N TYR A 242 -19.33 6.13 12.85
CA TYR A 242 -18.36 5.95 11.79
C TYR A 242 -19.02 5.51 10.47
N LYS A 243 -18.61 6.14 9.36
CA LYS A 243 -19.14 5.86 8.02
C LYS A 243 -18.25 4.96 7.19
N ARG A 244 -16.93 5.01 7.45
CA ARG A 244 -15.93 4.24 6.72
C ARG A 244 -14.93 3.65 7.71
N VAL A 245 -15.01 2.34 7.91
CA VAL A 245 -14.19 1.62 8.90
C VAL A 245 -13.42 0.51 8.21
N MET A 246 -12.15 0.37 8.56
CA MET A 246 -11.34 -0.77 8.17
C MET A 246 -11.06 -1.64 9.39
N VAL A 247 -11.41 -2.93 9.29
CA VAL A 247 -11.25 -3.90 10.37
C VAL A 247 -10.23 -4.95 9.96
N PHE A 248 -9.23 -5.18 10.81
CA PHE A 248 -8.16 -6.15 10.55
C PHE A 248 -8.34 -7.43 11.36
N CYS A 249 -8.29 -8.57 10.65
CA CYS A 249 -8.26 -9.91 11.23
C CYS A 249 -7.00 -10.66 10.76
N ASP A 250 -6.50 -11.58 11.58
CA ASP A 250 -5.26 -12.33 11.29
C ASP A 250 -5.43 -13.38 10.20
N THR A 251 -6.62 -14.01 10.10
CA THR A 251 -6.85 -15.11 9.17
C THR A 251 -7.98 -14.82 8.19
N LYS A 252 -7.86 -15.42 6.98
CA LYS A 252 -8.93 -15.34 5.97
C LYS A 252 -10.26 -15.89 6.47
N PHE A 253 -10.24 -16.93 7.30
CA PHE A 253 -11.43 -17.52 7.87
C PHE A 253 -12.14 -16.57 8.84
N ASN A 254 -11.39 -15.94 9.76
CA ASN A 254 -11.92 -14.94 10.68
C ASN A 254 -12.45 -13.72 9.93
N THR A 255 -11.75 -13.29 8.88
CA THR A 255 -12.15 -12.16 8.03
C THR A 255 -13.52 -12.40 7.40
N ALA A 256 -13.72 -13.55 6.75
CA ALA A 256 -15.00 -13.91 6.13
C ALA A 256 -16.10 -14.13 7.18
N THR A 257 -15.78 -14.76 8.31
CA THR A 257 -16.73 -15.01 9.39
C THR A 257 -17.22 -13.71 9.99
N LEU A 258 -16.31 -12.78 10.33
CA LEU A 258 -16.65 -11.47 10.90
C LEU A 258 -17.51 -10.64 9.93
N ALA A 259 -17.14 -10.60 8.65
CA ALA A 259 -17.94 -9.91 7.64
C ALA A 259 -19.37 -10.45 7.55
N ASN A 260 -19.53 -11.78 7.54
CA ASN A 260 -20.85 -12.40 7.54
C ASN A 260 -21.67 -12.08 8.81
N GLN A 261 -21.01 -12.04 9.98
CA GLN A 261 -21.68 -11.68 11.24
C GLN A 261 -22.13 -10.22 11.24
N LEU A 262 -21.29 -9.29 10.80
CA LEU A 262 -21.63 -7.87 10.67
C LEU A 262 -22.75 -7.65 9.64
N ALA A 263 -22.73 -8.38 8.52
CA ALA A 263 -23.80 -8.32 7.53
C ALA A 263 -25.16 -8.77 8.10
N ARG A 264 -25.16 -9.80 8.96
CA ARG A 264 -26.38 -10.25 9.67
C ARG A 264 -26.91 -9.20 10.66
N LEU A 265 -26.02 -8.38 11.21
CA LEU A 265 -26.40 -7.24 12.05
C LEU A 265 -26.88 -6.02 11.24
N GLY A 266 -26.88 -6.11 9.89
CA GLY A 266 -27.39 -5.08 9.00
C GLY A 266 -26.35 -4.05 8.52
N PHE A 267 -25.06 -4.26 8.81
CA PHE A 267 -24.01 -3.38 8.29
C PHE A 267 -23.75 -3.61 6.80
N SER A 268 -23.44 -2.54 6.08
CA SER A 268 -22.90 -2.61 4.71
C SER A 268 -21.42 -2.98 4.79
N VAL A 269 -21.10 -4.23 4.65
CA VAL A 269 -19.77 -4.80 4.89
C VAL A 269 -19.39 -5.81 3.82
N ASP A 270 -18.11 -5.86 3.50
CA ASP A 270 -17.51 -6.93 2.71
C ASP A 270 -16.12 -7.27 3.24
N CYS A 271 -15.52 -8.37 2.76
CA CYS A 271 -14.23 -8.83 3.23
C CYS A 271 -13.20 -8.91 2.11
N LEU A 272 -11.92 -8.76 2.48
CA LEU A 272 -10.79 -8.82 1.56
C LEU A 272 -9.74 -9.80 2.07
N HIS A 273 -9.54 -10.91 1.36
CA HIS A 273 -8.55 -11.93 1.68
C HIS A 273 -7.98 -12.60 0.43
N GLY A 274 -6.94 -13.43 0.60
CA GLY A 274 -6.16 -13.98 -0.51
C GLY A 274 -6.92 -14.90 -1.46
N ASP A 275 -8.03 -15.51 -1.03
CA ASP A 275 -8.77 -16.49 -1.86
C ASP A 275 -9.74 -15.82 -2.86
N LEU A 276 -9.95 -14.51 -2.76
CA LEU A 276 -10.82 -13.78 -3.69
C LEU A 276 -10.16 -13.63 -5.07
N SER A 277 -10.97 -13.77 -6.11
CA SER A 277 -10.54 -13.44 -7.46
C SER A 277 -10.23 -11.95 -7.60
N GLN A 278 -9.37 -11.59 -8.57
CA GLN A 278 -9.02 -10.18 -8.80
C GLN A 278 -10.25 -9.32 -9.16
N LYS A 279 -11.22 -9.91 -9.86
CA LYS A 279 -12.46 -9.22 -10.22
C LYS A 279 -13.28 -8.86 -8.96
N GLU A 280 -13.44 -9.81 -8.05
CA GLU A 280 -14.12 -9.57 -6.78
C GLU A 280 -13.40 -8.52 -5.94
N ARG A 281 -12.06 -8.64 -5.79
CA ARG A 281 -11.24 -7.65 -5.07
C ARG A 281 -11.44 -6.23 -5.62
N ASN A 282 -11.36 -6.08 -6.94
CA ASN A 282 -11.55 -4.78 -7.59
C ASN A 282 -12.96 -4.22 -7.35
N GLN A 283 -13.99 -5.07 -7.39
CA GLN A 283 -15.36 -4.67 -7.15
C GLN A 283 -15.58 -4.23 -5.69
N ILE A 284 -15.07 -5.00 -4.73
CA ILE A 284 -15.14 -4.68 -3.29
C ILE A 284 -14.43 -3.34 -3.03
N MET A 285 -13.23 -3.19 -3.56
CA MET A 285 -12.45 -1.96 -3.42
C MET A 285 -13.14 -0.74 -4.01
N GLN A 286 -13.75 -0.90 -5.19
CA GLN A 286 -14.51 0.18 -5.81
C GLN A 286 -15.74 0.55 -4.97
N ASN A 287 -16.49 -0.45 -4.48
CA ASN A 287 -17.64 -0.22 -3.62
C ASN A 287 -17.26 0.50 -2.31
N PHE A 288 -16.09 0.16 -1.74
CA PHE A 288 -15.60 0.81 -0.53
C PHE A 288 -15.14 2.26 -0.79
N ARG A 289 -14.46 2.50 -1.91
CA ARG A 289 -14.08 3.88 -2.32
C ARG A 289 -15.29 4.76 -2.59
N ASP A 290 -16.30 4.21 -3.25
CA ASP A 290 -17.54 4.94 -3.59
C ASP A 290 -18.47 5.13 -2.38
N GLY A 291 -18.10 4.63 -1.17
CA GLY A 291 -18.92 4.71 0.03
C GLY A 291 -20.16 3.82 0.02
N ARG A 292 -20.24 2.85 -0.89
CA ARG A 292 -21.30 1.83 -0.93
C ARG A 292 -21.13 0.75 0.14
N LEU A 293 -19.90 0.57 0.62
CA LEU A 293 -19.55 -0.25 1.78
C LEU A 293 -19.09 0.66 2.90
N ALA A 294 -19.65 0.47 4.09
CA ALA A 294 -19.24 1.18 5.29
C ALA A 294 -18.07 0.51 6.00
N ILE A 295 -18.00 -0.83 5.95
CA ILE A 295 -17.00 -1.62 6.65
C ILE A 295 -16.26 -2.50 5.65
N LEU A 296 -14.92 -2.46 5.71
CA LEU A 296 -14.06 -3.40 5.00
C LEU A 296 -13.30 -4.25 6.02
N VAL A 297 -13.56 -5.55 6.06
CA VAL A 297 -12.81 -6.49 6.89
C VAL A 297 -11.69 -7.09 6.07
N ALA A 298 -10.44 -7.03 6.53
CA ALA A 298 -9.29 -7.46 5.71
C ALA A 298 -8.23 -8.20 6.53
N THR A 299 -7.47 -9.07 5.84
CA THR A 299 -6.19 -9.56 6.35
C THR A 299 -5.08 -8.58 5.99
N ASP A 300 -3.97 -8.58 6.74
CA ASP A 300 -2.79 -7.73 6.45
C ASP A 300 -2.33 -7.88 5.00
N VAL A 301 -2.11 -9.12 4.57
CA VAL A 301 -1.64 -9.43 3.21
C VAL A 301 -2.59 -8.88 2.14
N ALA A 302 -3.88 -8.98 2.35
CA ALA A 302 -4.86 -8.50 1.38
C ALA A 302 -5.03 -6.98 1.39
N ALA A 303 -4.76 -6.35 2.54
CA ALA A 303 -4.86 -4.90 2.71
C ALA A 303 -3.59 -4.14 2.28
N ARG A 304 -2.49 -4.86 2.00
CA ARG A 304 -1.24 -4.27 1.54
C ARG A 304 -1.37 -3.74 0.11
N GLY A 305 -0.71 -2.63 -0.15
CA GLY A 305 -0.74 -1.99 -1.46
C GLY A 305 -2.11 -1.44 -1.89
N ILE A 306 -3.10 -1.49 -1.00
CA ILE A 306 -4.40 -0.89 -1.27
C ILE A 306 -4.32 0.60 -0.99
N ASP A 307 -4.65 1.40 -1.99
CA ASP A 307 -4.92 2.82 -1.79
C ASP A 307 -6.30 3.01 -1.15
N VAL A 308 -6.36 2.68 0.13
CA VAL A 308 -7.43 3.07 1.04
C VAL A 308 -6.78 3.89 2.12
N SER A 309 -6.95 5.15 1.98
CA SER A 309 -6.58 6.17 2.96
C SER A 309 -7.84 6.92 3.34
N ASP A 310 -7.81 7.55 4.50
CA ASP A 310 -8.90 8.43 4.93
C ASP A 310 -10.17 7.68 5.39
N VAL A 311 -9.98 6.54 6.07
CA VAL A 311 -11.06 5.93 6.83
C VAL A 311 -11.24 6.64 8.18
N ASP A 312 -12.47 6.68 8.69
CA ASP A 312 -12.79 7.33 9.95
C ASP A 312 -12.11 6.60 11.12
N ALA A 313 -12.12 5.26 11.08
CA ALA A 313 -11.49 4.44 12.09
C ALA A 313 -10.83 3.18 11.51
N VAL A 314 -9.75 2.76 12.17
CA VAL A 314 -9.10 1.47 11.98
C VAL A 314 -9.31 0.64 13.23
N ILE A 315 -9.80 -0.59 13.07
CA ILE A 315 -10.01 -1.50 14.19
C ILE A 315 -9.14 -2.74 13.99
N ASN A 316 -8.17 -2.91 14.87
CA ASN A 316 -7.41 -4.15 14.97
C ASN A 316 -8.25 -5.15 15.77
N TYR A 317 -9.09 -5.91 15.10
CA TYR A 317 -9.95 -6.91 15.74
C TYR A 317 -9.14 -8.06 16.31
N ASP A 318 -8.07 -8.47 15.63
CA ASP A 318 -7.05 -9.38 16.15
C ASP A 318 -5.73 -8.64 16.35
N VAL A 319 -5.00 -8.97 17.44
CA VAL A 319 -3.70 -8.39 17.75
C VAL A 319 -2.72 -8.78 16.65
N PRO A 320 -2.01 -7.83 16.00
CA PRO A 320 -1.10 -8.16 14.91
C PRO A 320 -0.02 -9.15 15.32
N GLY A 321 0.19 -10.16 14.49
CA GLY A 321 1.26 -11.15 14.69
C GLY A 321 2.65 -10.54 14.54
N ASP A 322 2.79 -9.55 13.64
CA ASP A 322 4.02 -8.80 13.39
C ASP A 322 3.88 -7.35 13.87
N ASN A 323 4.97 -6.80 14.41
CA ASN A 323 4.96 -5.45 15.01
C ASN A 323 4.80 -4.35 13.94
N GLU A 324 5.37 -4.55 12.75
CA GLU A 324 5.29 -3.59 11.66
C GLU A 324 3.86 -3.47 11.12
N HIS A 325 3.09 -4.57 11.15
CA HIS A 325 1.70 -4.58 10.72
C HIS A 325 0.84 -3.59 11.49
N TYR A 326 1.07 -3.44 12.81
CA TYR A 326 0.32 -2.46 13.60
C TYR A 326 0.44 -1.05 13.03
N THR A 327 1.65 -0.61 12.77
CA THR A 327 1.91 0.74 12.21
C THR A 327 1.31 0.89 10.80
N HIS A 328 1.39 -0.15 9.96
CA HIS A 328 0.80 -0.16 8.63
C HIS A 328 -0.74 -0.16 8.66
N ARG A 329 -1.34 -0.87 9.63
CA ARG A 329 -2.80 -0.89 9.83
C ARG A 329 -3.31 0.48 10.25
N ILE A 330 -2.76 1.07 11.31
CA ILE A 330 -3.22 2.37 11.82
C ILE A 330 -3.00 3.49 10.81
N GLY A 331 -1.96 3.41 9.98
CA GLY A 331 -1.68 4.38 8.91
C GLY A 331 -2.72 4.39 7.76
N ARG A 332 -3.83 3.66 7.86
CA ARG A 332 -4.97 3.78 6.92
C ARG A 332 -5.93 4.91 7.29
N THR A 333 -5.80 5.48 8.47
CA THR A 333 -6.55 6.65 8.92
C THR A 333 -5.60 7.83 9.20
N GLY A 334 -6.14 9.01 9.46
CA GLY A 334 -5.37 10.20 9.85
C GLY A 334 -4.56 10.84 8.73
N ARG A 335 -4.82 10.56 7.46
CA ARG A 335 -4.10 11.15 6.33
C ARG A 335 -4.72 12.50 5.89
N ALA A 336 -3.97 13.26 5.08
CA ALA A 336 -4.41 14.52 4.50
C ALA A 336 -4.87 15.59 5.52
N LYS A 337 -4.19 15.68 6.68
CA LYS A 337 -4.49 16.63 7.78
C LYS A 337 -5.82 16.36 8.50
N LYS A 338 -6.44 15.20 8.33
CA LYS A 338 -7.59 14.76 9.12
C LYS A 338 -7.12 13.99 10.34
N GLU A 339 -7.87 14.10 11.43
CA GLU A 339 -7.66 13.28 12.62
C GLU A 339 -8.22 11.89 12.36
N GLY A 340 -7.47 10.85 12.75
CA GLY A 340 -7.87 9.47 12.61
C GLY A 340 -8.02 8.80 13.97
N VAL A 341 -8.75 7.68 14.01
CA VAL A 341 -8.91 6.91 15.25
C VAL A 341 -8.54 5.45 14.98
N SER A 342 -7.84 4.82 15.93
CA SER A 342 -7.50 3.41 15.88
C SER A 342 -7.88 2.73 17.20
N TYR A 343 -8.48 1.54 17.11
CA TYR A 343 -8.76 0.68 18.24
C TYR A 343 -7.96 -0.62 18.11
N LEU A 344 -7.35 -1.05 19.22
CA LEU A 344 -6.68 -2.33 19.35
C LEU A 344 -7.47 -3.18 20.35
N PHE A 345 -8.16 -4.21 19.85
CA PHE A 345 -8.90 -5.16 20.66
C PHE A 345 -7.98 -6.28 21.12
N TYR A 346 -8.08 -6.67 22.38
CA TYR A 346 -7.33 -7.80 22.90
C TYR A 346 -8.12 -8.51 24.01
N VAL A 347 -7.83 -9.80 24.19
CA VAL A 347 -8.32 -10.58 25.32
C VAL A 347 -7.28 -10.57 26.45
N PRO A 348 -7.68 -10.83 27.72
CA PRO A 348 -6.75 -10.76 28.85
C PRO A 348 -5.44 -11.54 28.66
N GLU A 349 -5.50 -12.67 27.95
CA GLU A 349 -4.36 -13.53 27.66
C GLU A 349 -3.33 -12.86 26.75
N GLU A 350 -3.78 -11.94 25.88
CA GLU A 350 -2.95 -11.22 24.92
C GLU A 350 -2.30 -9.95 25.49
N LYS A 351 -2.63 -9.56 26.71
CA LYS A 351 -2.18 -8.30 27.34
C LYS A 351 -0.67 -8.09 27.29
N LYS A 352 0.10 -9.15 27.58
CA LYS A 352 1.57 -9.08 27.51
C LYS A 352 2.06 -8.82 26.09
N ARG A 353 1.45 -9.49 25.09
CA ARG A 353 1.77 -9.31 23.68
C ARG A 353 1.45 -7.88 23.23
N VAL A 354 0.31 -7.34 23.64
CA VAL A 354 -0.09 -5.95 23.34
C VAL A 354 0.92 -4.95 23.93
N GLN A 355 1.32 -5.12 25.18
CA GLN A 355 2.32 -4.25 25.81
C GLN A 355 3.67 -4.29 25.08
N GLU A 356 4.11 -5.49 24.68
CA GLU A 356 5.32 -5.67 23.88
C GLU A 356 5.19 -5.01 22.50
N LEU A 357 4.09 -5.25 21.80
CA LEU A 357 3.77 -4.65 20.51
C LEU A 357 3.85 -3.12 20.57
N LEU A 358 3.15 -2.50 21.53
CA LEU A 358 3.13 -1.05 21.68
C LEU A 358 4.52 -0.48 22.00
N ARG A 359 5.31 -1.19 22.83
CA ARG A 359 6.68 -0.79 23.16
C ARG A 359 7.58 -0.84 21.89
N LEU A 360 7.53 -1.92 21.13
CA LEU A 360 8.37 -2.11 19.94
C LEU A 360 7.98 -1.18 18.80
N THR A 361 6.71 -0.84 18.68
CA THR A 361 6.20 0.13 17.70
C THR A 361 6.25 1.59 18.19
N ARG A 362 6.76 1.83 19.41
CA ARG A 362 6.84 3.15 20.05
C ARG A 362 5.45 3.83 20.24
N ASN A 363 4.42 3.03 20.47
CA ASN A 363 3.06 3.50 20.68
C ASN A 363 2.60 3.37 22.15
N THR A 364 3.47 3.01 23.10
CA THR A 364 3.11 2.80 24.51
C THR A 364 2.42 4.00 25.11
N ASP A 365 2.95 5.22 24.87
CA ASP A 365 2.42 6.46 25.41
C ASP A 365 1.31 7.08 24.54
N LEU A 366 1.15 6.58 23.31
CA LEU A 366 0.18 7.07 22.33
C LEU A 366 -1.13 6.27 22.35
N CYS A 367 -1.09 5.02 22.83
CA CYS A 367 -2.25 4.13 22.83
C CYS A 367 -2.87 4.08 24.25
N THR A 368 -4.06 4.65 24.40
CA THR A 368 -4.74 4.83 25.67
C THR A 368 -5.71 3.67 25.93
N PRO A 369 -5.70 3.06 27.14
CA PRO A 369 -6.73 2.11 27.54
C PRO A 369 -8.11 2.78 27.59
N VAL A 370 -9.11 2.13 27.03
CA VAL A 370 -10.50 2.59 27.10
C VAL A 370 -11.39 1.51 27.68
N HIS A 371 -12.40 1.95 28.42
CA HIS A 371 -13.49 1.12 28.88
C HIS A 371 -14.78 1.75 28.35
N PHE A 372 -15.53 0.98 27.59
CA PHE A 372 -16.87 1.37 27.18
C PHE A 372 -17.88 0.70 28.10
N ASP A 373 -18.82 1.46 28.60
CA ASP A 373 -19.98 0.91 29.31
C ASP A 373 -20.99 0.43 28.27
N PHE A 374 -20.70 -0.74 27.69
CA PHE A 374 -21.56 -1.32 26.69
C PHE A 374 -22.81 -1.89 27.33
N ASN A 375 -23.93 -1.29 27.02
CA ASN A 375 -25.21 -1.90 27.32
C ASN A 375 -25.38 -3.10 26.40
N HIS A 376 -25.17 -4.33 26.91
CA HIS A 376 -25.23 -5.57 26.11
C HIS A 376 -26.66 -5.97 25.72
N GLU A 377 -27.64 -5.06 25.82
CA GLU A 377 -28.97 -5.23 25.27
C GLU A 377 -28.92 -5.23 23.74
N HIS A 378 -29.61 -6.17 23.15
CA HIS A 378 -29.58 -6.48 21.71
C HIS A 378 -29.68 -5.23 20.84
N ILE A 379 -28.69 -5.05 19.95
CA ILE A 379 -28.74 -4.04 18.88
C ILE A 379 -29.82 -4.51 17.89
N VAL A 380 -30.99 -3.91 17.94
CA VAL A 380 -32.05 -4.12 16.96
C VAL A 380 -31.82 -3.16 15.81
N VAL A 381 -31.30 -3.69 14.70
CA VAL A 381 -31.20 -2.92 13.46
C VAL A 381 -32.53 -3.04 12.71
N GLU A 382 -33.37 -2.03 12.80
CA GLU A 382 -34.59 -1.98 11.99
C GLU A 382 -34.24 -1.78 10.51
N LYS A 383 -34.57 -2.78 9.69
CA LYS A 383 -34.57 -2.65 8.24
C LYS A 383 -35.75 -1.77 7.82
N LYS A 384 -35.52 -0.53 7.46
CA LYS A 384 -36.50 0.20 6.65
C LYS A 384 -36.40 -0.27 5.20
N GLN A 385 -37.46 -0.92 4.73
CA GLN A 385 -37.75 -1.08 3.31
C GLN A 385 -38.17 0.28 2.75
N ASP A 386 -37.24 1.02 2.20
CA ASP A 386 -37.55 2.10 1.28
C ASP A 386 -36.56 2.08 0.11
N SER A 387 -37.17 2.14 -1.06
CA SER A 387 -36.59 2.03 -2.38
C SER A 387 -35.74 3.25 -2.75
N ALA A 388 -34.54 3.33 -2.21
CA ALA A 388 -33.42 4.09 -2.73
C ALA A 388 -32.22 3.91 -1.76
N ASP A 389 -31.21 3.23 -2.19
CA ASP A 389 -29.91 2.91 -1.60
C ASP A 389 -29.30 3.93 -0.62
N ARG A 390 -29.89 4.11 0.55
CA ARG A 390 -29.25 4.80 1.68
C ARG A 390 -29.65 4.11 2.97
N PHE A 391 -28.75 3.36 3.56
CA PHE A 391 -28.85 2.91 4.94
C PHE A 391 -28.77 4.12 5.87
N GLN A 392 -29.87 4.50 6.50
CA GLN A 392 -29.86 5.39 7.65
C GLN A 392 -29.78 4.56 8.93
N ILE A 393 -28.65 4.60 9.61
CA ILE A 393 -28.51 4.04 10.95
C ILE A 393 -29.11 5.07 11.91
N LYS A 394 -30.21 4.74 12.55
CA LYS A 394 -30.74 5.54 13.67
C LYS A 394 -30.12 5.03 14.95
N CYS A 395 -29.29 5.85 15.58
CA CYS A 395 -28.87 5.64 16.96
C CYS A 395 -30.05 5.97 17.87
N TYR A 396 -30.54 5.01 18.64
CA TYR A 396 -31.39 5.26 19.78
C TYR A 396 -30.49 5.24 21.02
N PHE A 397 -30.42 6.38 21.69
CA PHE A 397 -29.81 6.51 23.01
C PHE A 397 -30.83 6.17 24.09
#